data_43db3e4a83acd538bebb08dc5d82a010
#
_entry.id   43db3e4a83acd538bebb08dc5d82a010
#
_cell.length_a   1.000
_cell.length_b   1.000
_cell.length_c   1.000
_cell.angle_alpha   90.00
_cell.angle_beta   90.00
_cell.angle_gamma   90.00
#
_symmetry.space_group_name_H-M   'P 1'
#
loop_
_entity.id
_entity.type
_entity.pdbx_description
1 polymer ?
#
loop_
_entity_poly.entity_id
_entity_poly.type
_entity_poly.pdbx_seq_one_letter_code
_entity_poly.pdbx_strand_id
1 'polypeptide(L)'
;MAVAVIDTNILIDYKDTSTDTRHKRAESIVYAIDRGDLPTTRVTNYVLLETLNWIHERQRHDIAVDLKMRLAESAGFELVQCASKDFHQAMKIFEEYNSLSFGDATIAAYMQRTGIEYLYSFDDDFNGVEGITRLETPNNPFN
;
A
#
# COMPACT_ATOMS: atom_id res chain seq x y z
N MET A 1 4.11 3.52 -17.82
CA MET A 1 3.27 2.51 -17.13
C MET A 1 2.51 3.22 -16.02
N ALA A 2 1.19 3.27 -16.16
CA ALA A 2 0.35 3.98 -15.16
C ALA A 2 -0.02 3.05 -14.01
N VAL A 3 0.93 2.81 -13.12
CA VAL A 3 0.80 1.89 -12.00
C VAL A 3 1.33 2.56 -10.72
N ALA A 4 0.67 2.30 -9.61
CA ALA A 4 1.09 2.75 -8.29
C ALA A 4 1.13 1.56 -7.33
N VAL A 5 1.65 1.79 -6.13
CA VAL A 5 1.63 0.83 -5.02
C VAL A 5 0.87 1.47 -3.86
N ILE A 6 0.27 0.66 -3.01
CA ILE A 6 -0.43 1.14 -1.81
C ILE A 6 0.22 0.58 -0.55
N ASP A 7 0.30 1.43 0.47
CA ASP A 7 0.83 1.06 1.78
C ASP A 7 -0.29 0.48 2.67
N THR A 8 0.12 -0.32 3.63
CA THR A 8 -0.73 -0.98 4.61
C THR A 8 -1.65 0.00 5.35
N ASN A 9 -1.12 1.17 5.76
CA ASN A 9 -1.88 2.12 6.58
C ASN A 9 -3.15 2.63 5.89
N ILE A 10 -3.15 2.78 4.57
CA ILE A 10 -4.37 3.21 3.86
C ILE A 10 -5.44 2.10 3.89
N LEU A 11 -5.04 0.85 3.67
CA LEU A 11 -5.98 -0.27 3.69
C LEU A 11 -6.54 -0.51 5.10
N ILE A 12 -5.70 -0.37 6.13
CA ILE A 12 -6.14 -0.47 7.52
C ILE A 12 -7.12 0.66 7.85
N ASP A 13 -6.76 1.91 7.56
CA ASP A 13 -7.62 3.06 7.83
C ASP A 13 -8.93 3.01 7.04
N TYR A 14 -8.91 2.38 5.88
CA TYR A 14 -10.13 2.12 5.10
C TYR A 14 -11.13 1.27 5.90
N LYS A 15 -10.65 0.38 6.76
CA LYS A 15 -11.50 -0.50 7.58
C LYS A 15 -11.63 -0.03 9.03
N ASP A 16 -10.83 0.93 9.48
CA ASP A 16 -10.83 1.42 10.85
C ASP A 16 -11.61 2.72 10.96
N THR A 17 -12.90 2.62 11.30
CA THR A 17 -13.78 3.78 11.43
C THR A 17 -13.48 4.65 12.66
N SER A 18 -12.65 4.17 13.58
CA SER A 18 -12.30 4.92 14.79
C SER A 18 -11.38 6.11 14.50
N THR A 19 -10.70 6.14 13.37
CA THR A 19 -9.77 7.21 13.01
C THR A 19 -10.43 8.42 12.34
N ASP A 20 -11.71 8.34 12.02
CA ASP A 20 -12.56 9.37 11.41
C ASP A 20 -11.93 10.05 10.18
N THR A 21 -11.11 11.10 10.36
CA THR A 21 -10.51 11.85 9.23
C THR A 21 -9.66 10.95 8.34
N ARG A 22 -8.80 10.12 8.92
CA ARG A 22 -7.97 9.19 8.14
C ARG A 22 -8.82 8.13 7.45
N HIS A 23 -9.87 7.65 8.13
CA HIS A 23 -10.79 6.69 7.54
C HIS A 23 -11.43 7.26 6.27
N LYS A 24 -11.94 8.48 6.32
CA LYS A 24 -12.57 9.13 5.16
C LYS A 24 -11.61 9.36 4.02
N ARG A 25 -10.38 9.75 4.33
CA ARG A 25 -9.32 9.93 3.32
C ARG A 25 -8.97 8.60 2.67
N ALA A 26 -8.81 7.55 3.48
CA ALA A 26 -8.52 6.21 2.98
C ALA A 26 -9.65 5.71 2.08
N GLU A 27 -10.90 5.88 2.50
CA GLU A 27 -12.07 5.54 1.70
C GLU A 27 -12.05 6.22 0.33
N SER A 28 -11.75 7.52 0.31
CA SER A 28 -11.68 8.29 -0.94
C SER A 28 -10.64 7.73 -1.90
N ILE A 29 -9.49 7.35 -1.38
CA ILE A 29 -8.41 6.77 -2.20
C ILE A 29 -8.83 5.39 -2.72
N VAL A 30 -9.31 4.52 -1.84
CA VAL A 30 -9.67 3.14 -2.20
C VAL A 30 -10.81 3.14 -3.22
N TYR A 31 -11.83 3.96 -3.03
CA TYR A 31 -12.95 4.05 -3.97
C TYR A 31 -12.51 4.59 -5.33
N ALA A 32 -11.63 5.59 -5.34
CA ALA A 32 -11.11 6.15 -6.59
C ALA A 32 -10.27 5.13 -7.37
N ILE A 33 -9.47 4.31 -6.67
CA ILE A 33 -8.73 3.21 -7.29
C ILE A 33 -9.71 2.19 -7.89
N ASP A 34 -10.68 1.78 -7.10
CA ASP A 34 -11.65 0.76 -7.52
C ASP A 34 -12.46 1.20 -8.73
N ARG A 35 -12.84 2.48 -8.80
CA ARG A 35 -13.60 3.02 -9.93
C ARG A 35 -12.77 3.24 -11.20
N GLY A 36 -11.45 3.16 -11.10
CA GLY A 36 -10.56 3.43 -12.23
C GLY A 36 -10.19 4.90 -12.41
N ASP A 37 -10.52 5.77 -11.44
CA ASP A 37 -10.12 7.18 -11.48
C ASP A 37 -8.62 7.36 -11.20
N LEU A 38 -8.02 6.42 -10.49
CA LEU A 38 -6.59 6.40 -10.18
C LEU A 38 -5.89 5.28 -10.95
N PRO A 39 -4.55 5.29 -10.98
CA PRO A 39 -3.82 4.21 -11.67
C PRO A 39 -4.12 2.85 -11.07
N THR A 40 -3.94 1.78 -11.85
CA THR A 40 -3.93 0.42 -11.30
C THR A 40 -2.94 0.39 -10.14
N THR A 41 -3.40 -0.09 -8.99
CA THR A 41 -2.63 -0.02 -7.75
C THR A 41 -2.30 -1.43 -7.26
N ARG A 42 -1.01 -1.68 -7.08
CA ARG A 42 -0.52 -2.98 -6.64
C ARG A 42 -0.46 -3.09 -5.13
N VAL A 43 -0.93 -4.23 -4.64
CA VAL A 43 -0.86 -4.63 -3.23
C VAL A 43 0.15 -5.77 -3.15
N THR A 44 1.29 -5.54 -2.50
CA THR A 44 2.29 -6.61 -2.38
C THR A 44 1.82 -7.66 -1.37
N ASN A 45 2.42 -8.84 -1.43
CA ASN A 45 2.13 -9.92 -0.49
C ASN A 45 2.42 -9.52 0.97
N TYR A 46 3.45 -8.69 1.22
CA TYR A 46 3.75 -8.23 2.58
C TYR A 46 2.71 -7.23 3.08
N VAL A 47 2.27 -6.32 2.22
CA VAL A 47 1.18 -5.39 2.57
C VAL A 47 -0.10 -6.14 2.86
N LEU A 48 -0.43 -7.13 2.03
CA LEU A 48 -1.63 -7.94 2.23
C LEU A 48 -1.57 -8.72 3.55
N LEU A 49 -0.41 -9.31 3.85
CA LEU A 49 -0.20 -10.04 5.10
C LEU A 49 -0.42 -9.14 6.32
N GLU A 50 0.22 -7.98 6.36
CA GLU A 50 0.07 -7.04 7.48
C GLU A 50 -1.39 -6.57 7.61
N THR A 51 -2.01 -6.21 6.50
CA THR A 51 -3.38 -5.68 6.48
C THR A 51 -4.37 -6.71 7.01
N LEU A 52 -4.34 -7.92 6.47
CA LEU A 52 -5.29 -8.97 6.84
C LEU A 52 -5.08 -9.44 8.28
N ASN A 53 -3.83 -9.54 8.73
CA ASN A 53 -3.53 -9.91 10.11
C ASN A 53 -4.02 -8.84 11.10
N TRP A 54 -3.80 -7.57 10.77
CA TRP A 54 -4.27 -6.47 11.63
C TRP A 54 -5.79 -6.51 11.79
N ILE A 55 -6.53 -6.67 10.70
CA ILE A 55 -8.00 -6.71 10.73
C ILE A 55 -8.49 -7.96 11.46
N HIS A 56 -7.89 -9.11 11.17
CA HIS A 56 -8.23 -10.38 11.82
C HIS A 56 -8.08 -10.30 13.34
N GLU A 57 -7.00 -9.70 13.82
CA GLU A 57 -6.68 -9.63 15.23
C GLU A 57 -7.47 -8.57 15.98
N ARG A 58 -7.73 -7.42 15.35
CA ARG A 58 -8.33 -6.25 16.01
C ARG A 58 -9.80 -6.04 15.69
N GLN A 59 -10.30 -6.63 14.64
CA GLN A 59 -11.71 -6.52 14.26
C GLN A 59 -12.34 -7.89 14.24
N ARG A 60 -12.50 -8.47 13.03
CA ARG A 60 -13.12 -9.78 12.87
C ARG A 60 -12.53 -10.48 11.65
N HIS A 61 -12.48 -11.80 11.72
CA HIS A 61 -11.99 -12.63 10.62
C HIS A 61 -12.78 -12.42 9.32
N ASP A 62 -14.11 -12.33 9.42
CA ASP A 62 -14.96 -12.17 8.23
C ASP A 62 -14.75 -10.82 7.53
N ILE A 63 -14.38 -9.77 8.28
CA ILE A 63 -14.04 -8.48 7.68
C ILE A 63 -12.73 -8.59 6.89
N ALA A 64 -11.74 -9.32 7.44
CA ALA A 64 -10.49 -9.56 6.73
C ALA A 64 -10.72 -10.35 5.43
N VAL A 65 -11.53 -11.41 5.50
CA VAL A 65 -11.86 -12.22 4.32
C VAL A 65 -12.58 -11.37 3.26
N ASP A 66 -13.53 -10.54 3.68
CA ASP A 66 -14.26 -9.65 2.76
C ASP A 66 -13.30 -8.68 2.05
N LEU A 67 -12.40 -8.06 2.79
CA LEU A 67 -11.42 -7.15 2.17
C LEU A 67 -10.54 -7.87 1.16
N LYS A 68 -10.04 -9.06 1.52
CA LYS A 68 -9.22 -9.85 0.62
C LYS A 68 -9.96 -10.15 -0.70
N MET A 69 -11.22 -10.53 -0.60
CA MET A 69 -12.03 -10.82 -1.78
C MET A 69 -12.27 -9.59 -2.64
N ARG A 70 -12.56 -8.44 -2.01
CA ARG A 70 -12.77 -7.18 -2.73
C ARG A 70 -11.51 -6.75 -3.49
N LEU A 71 -10.35 -6.86 -2.85
CA LEU A 71 -9.08 -6.51 -3.50
C LEU A 71 -8.77 -7.45 -4.67
N ALA A 72 -9.03 -8.74 -4.50
CA ALA A 72 -8.77 -9.73 -5.55
C ALA A 72 -9.71 -9.58 -6.75
N GLU A 73 -10.95 -9.14 -6.53
CA GLU A 73 -11.96 -9.00 -7.57
C GLU A 73 -11.96 -7.64 -8.25
N SER A 74 -11.39 -6.62 -7.61
CA SER A 74 -11.39 -5.26 -8.13
C SER A 74 -10.54 -5.13 -9.38
N ALA A 75 -11.05 -4.47 -10.40
CA ALA A 75 -10.28 -4.17 -11.61
C ALA A 75 -9.20 -3.11 -11.36
N GLY A 76 -9.31 -2.34 -10.28
CA GLY A 76 -8.35 -1.28 -9.95
C GLY A 76 -7.17 -1.74 -9.12
N PHE A 77 -7.29 -2.87 -8.43
CA PHE A 77 -6.24 -3.43 -7.58
C PHE A 77 -5.62 -4.67 -8.19
N GLU A 78 -4.34 -4.85 -7.93
CA GLU A 78 -3.58 -6.00 -8.43
C GLU A 78 -2.75 -6.58 -7.29
N LEU A 79 -3.06 -7.81 -6.90
CA LEU A 79 -2.31 -8.51 -5.86
C LEU A 79 -1.04 -9.09 -6.50
N VAL A 80 0.12 -8.73 -5.95
CA VAL A 80 1.42 -9.13 -6.50
C VAL A 80 2.29 -9.74 -5.43
N GLN A 81 3.28 -10.52 -5.85
CA GLN A 81 4.28 -11.06 -4.94
C GLN A 81 5.62 -10.39 -5.18
N CYS A 82 6.30 -10.08 -4.07
CA CYS A 82 7.67 -9.61 -4.12
C CYS A 82 8.59 -10.76 -4.52
N ALA A 83 9.63 -10.44 -5.28
CA ALA A 83 10.65 -11.42 -5.64
C ALA A 83 11.60 -11.64 -4.46
N SER A 84 12.34 -12.77 -4.47
CA SER A 84 13.36 -13.02 -3.45
C SER A 84 14.38 -11.90 -3.36
N LYS A 85 14.76 -11.32 -4.49
CA LYS A 85 15.71 -10.20 -4.50
C LYS A 85 15.13 -8.94 -3.87
N ASP A 86 13.80 -8.76 -3.87
CA ASP A 86 13.17 -7.64 -3.16
C ASP A 86 13.36 -7.80 -1.66
N PHE A 87 13.20 -9.01 -1.15
CA PHE A 87 13.43 -9.31 0.26
C PHE A 87 14.87 -9.00 0.66
N HIS A 88 15.85 -9.45 -0.14
CA HIS A 88 17.26 -9.17 0.16
C HIS A 88 17.59 -7.69 0.07
N GLN A 89 17.04 -6.99 -0.92
CA GLN A 89 17.25 -5.55 -1.04
C GLN A 89 16.57 -4.79 0.11
N ALA A 90 15.42 -5.27 0.57
CA ALA A 90 14.71 -4.68 1.71
C ALA A 90 15.57 -4.69 2.98
N MET A 91 16.36 -5.75 3.20
CA MET A 91 17.26 -5.79 4.35
C MET A 91 18.31 -4.67 4.29
N LYS A 92 18.85 -4.39 3.10
CA LYS A 92 19.80 -3.31 2.91
C LYS A 92 19.17 -1.94 3.11
N ILE A 93 17.97 -1.74 2.56
CA ILE A 93 17.23 -0.49 2.71
C ILE A 93 16.89 -0.25 4.18
N PHE A 94 16.46 -1.30 4.88
CA PHE A 94 16.14 -1.21 6.30
C PHE A 94 17.36 -0.77 7.13
N GLU A 95 18.54 -1.27 6.83
CA GLU A 95 19.77 -0.86 7.50
C GLU A 95 20.15 0.59 7.18
N GLU A 96 19.86 1.03 5.95
CA GLU A 96 20.28 2.35 5.45
C GLU A 96 19.35 3.47 5.91
N TYR A 97 18.05 3.23 5.99
CA TYR A 97 17.04 4.25 6.33
C TYR A 97 16.48 4.01 7.74
N ASN A 98 16.88 4.84 8.70
CA ASN A 98 16.43 4.72 10.09
C ASN A 98 14.91 4.92 10.25
N SER A 99 14.31 5.69 9.34
CA SER A 99 12.88 6.02 9.41
C SER A 99 11.96 4.89 8.94
N LEU A 100 12.48 3.95 8.15
CA LEU A 100 11.66 2.91 7.54
C LEU A 100 11.57 1.66 8.42
N SER A 101 10.36 1.16 8.64
CA SER A 101 10.17 -0.18 9.17
C SER A 101 10.59 -1.22 8.13
N PHE A 102 10.70 -2.49 8.52
CA PHE A 102 11.04 -3.53 7.55
C PHE A 102 9.95 -3.69 6.49
N GLY A 103 8.68 -3.58 6.90
CA GLY A 103 7.56 -3.57 5.95
C GLY A 103 7.69 -2.46 4.91
N ASP A 104 8.03 -1.24 5.36
CA ASP A 104 8.26 -0.10 4.46
C ASP A 104 9.41 -0.38 3.51
N ALA A 105 10.48 -0.99 4.03
CA ALA A 105 11.66 -1.34 3.22
C ALA A 105 11.29 -2.35 2.11
N THR A 106 10.37 -3.28 2.38
CA THR A 106 9.90 -4.22 1.36
C THR A 106 9.15 -3.52 0.23
N ILE A 107 8.36 -2.51 0.57
CA ILE A 107 7.65 -1.70 -0.42
C ILE A 107 8.66 -0.94 -1.29
N ALA A 108 9.62 -0.28 -0.66
CA ALA A 108 10.66 0.48 -1.38
C ALA A 108 11.45 -0.43 -2.32
N ALA A 109 11.84 -1.61 -1.86
CA ALA A 109 12.59 -2.57 -2.69
C ALA A 109 11.78 -3.02 -3.91
N TYR A 110 10.50 -3.34 -3.71
CA TYR A 110 9.61 -3.72 -4.80
C TYR A 110 9.48 -2.60 -5.83
N MET A 111 9.27 -1.37 -5.36
CA MET A 111 9.11 -0.21 -6.24
C MET A 111 10.38 0.07 -7.04
N GLN A 112 11.55 -0.04 -6.40
CA GLN A 112 12.84 0.16 -7.09
C GLN A 112 13.02 -0.87 -8.20
N ARG A 113 12.76 -2.14 -7.92
CA ARG A 113 12.95 -3.20 -8.93
C ARG A 113 11.99 -3.06 -10.11
N THR A 114 10.76 -2.67 -9.84
CA THR A 114 9.71 -2.60 -10.88
C THR A 114 9.67 -1.24 -11.58
N GLY A 115 10.42 -0.26 -11.10
CA GLY A 115 10.43 1.09 -11.69
C GLY A 115 9.15 1.89 -11.41
N ILE A 116 8.41 1.52 -10.37
CA ILE A 116 7.19 2.25 -9.98
C ILE A 116 7.59 3.37 -9.05
N GLU A 117 7.13 4.59 -9.35
CA GLU A 117 7.48 5.80 -8.60
C GLU A 117 6.45 6.16 -7.52
N TYR A 118 5.17 5.88 -7.76
CA TYR A 118 4.09 6.45 -6.93
C TYR A 118 3.56 5.47 -5.91
N LEU A 119 3.47 5.96 -4.66
CA LEU A 119 3.01 5.19 -3.51
C LEU A 119 1.88 5.94 -2.80
N TYR A 120 0.71 5.33 -2.69
CA TYR A 120 -0.36 5.85 -1.84
C TYR A 120 -0.07 5.45 -0.40
N SER A 121 0.23 6.44 0.44
CA SER A 121 0.60 6.22 1.85
C SER A 121 0.37 7.48 2.67
N PHE A 122 -0.02 7.29 3.93
CA PHE A 122 -0.10 8.39 4.89
C PHE A 122 1.20 8.56 5.69
N ASP A 123 2.18 7.67 5.47
CA ASP A 123 3.43 7.66 6.23
C ASP A 123 4.47 8.56 5.58
N ASP A 124 4.78 9.68 6.23
CA ASP A 124 5.75 10.65 5.71
C ASP A 124 7.21 10.17 5.81
N ASP A 125 7.46 9.04 6.46
CA ASP A 125 8.79 8.42 6.50
C ASP A 125 9.30 8.07 5.10
N PHE A 126 8.41 7.87 4.14
CA PHE A 126 8.79 7.63 2.75
C PHE A 126 9.29 8.88 2.01
N ASN A 127 9.05 10.09 2.53
CA ASN A 127 9.40 11.33 1.83
C ASN A 127 10.91 11.47 1.58
N GLY A 128 11.74 10.82 2.40
CA GLY A 128 13.20 10.87 2.23
C GLY A 128 13.76 9.75 1.36
N VAL A 129 12.92 8.90 0.79
CA VAL A 129 13.37 7.75 0.02
C VAL A 129 13.49 8.11 -1.45
N GLU A 130 14.69 7.99 -2.01
CA GLU A 130 14.95 8.31 -3.40
C GLU A 130 14.11 7.44 -4.34
N GLY A 131 13.50 8.08 -5.34
CA GLY A 131 12.73 7.38 -6.36
C GLY A 131 11.28 7.10 -5.99
N ILE A 132 10.84 7.45 -4.78
CA ILE A 132 9.46 7.27 -4.33
C ILE A 132 8.79 8.63 -4.18
N THR A 133 7.64 8.80 -4.83
CA THR A 133 6.77 9.95 -4.66
C THR A 133 5.52 9.49 -3.92
N ARG A 134 5.35 9.99 -2.70
CA ARG A 134 4.22 9.63 -1.84
C ARG A 134 2.99 10.48 -2.19
N LEU A 135 1.84 9.83 -2.29
CA LEU A 135 0.55 10.46 -2.53
C LEU A 135 -0.36 10.15 -1.34
N GLU A 136 -0.95 11.18 -0.74
CA GLU A 136 -1.82 11.01 0.43
C GLU A 136 -3.27 11.42 0.18
N THR A 137 -3.59 11.73 -1.08
CA THR A 137 -4.94 12.12 -1.51
C THR A 137 -5.30 11.34 -2.78
N PRO A 138 -6.60 11.31 -3.18
CA PRO A 138 -7.00 10.61 -4.39
C PRO A 138 -6.60 11.40 -5.66
N ASN A 139 -5.31 11.59 -5.83
CA ASN A 139 -4.73 12.29 -6.96
C ASN A 139 -4.13 11.31 -7.96
N ASN A 140 -4.43 11.50 -9.24
CA ASN A 140 -3.86 10.69 -10.31
C ASN A 140 -2.63 11.41 -10.88
N PRO A 141 -1.40 10.90 -10.61
CA PRO A 141 -0.18 11.58 -11.01
C PRO A 141 0.08 11.51 -12.53
N PHE A 142 -0.69 10.72 -13.26
CA PHE A 142 -0.52 10.53 -14.71
C PHE A 142 -1.46 11.40 -15.55
N ASN A 143 -2.30 12.20 -14.90
CA ASN A 143 -3.22 13.09 -15.61
C ASN A 143 -2.71 14.52 -15.61
#